data_24eca3a31e0e3dbeeb3f678ee6482c62
#
_entry.id   24eca3a31e0e3dbeeb3f678ee6482c62
#
_cell.length_a   1.000
_cell.length_b   1.000
_cell.length_c   1.000
_cell.angle_alpha   90.00
_cell.angle_beta   90.00
_cell.angle_gamma   90.00
#
_symmetry.space_group_name_H-M   'P 1'
#
loop_
_entity.id
_entity.type
_entity.pdbx_description
1 polymer ?
#
loop_
_entity_poly.entity_id
_entity_poly.type
_entity_poly.pdbx_seq_one_letter_code
_entity_poly.pdbx_strand_id
1 'polypeptide(L)'
;MSHLLIFVLNNLEQYSDILDAWEEAGAPGITILESTGVGHIRSVVRDDLPLMPSLSDLLASHEMHHRTLFTVIEDEQILDKVIEATERVVGDFTRHHTGLLFVVPVSRALGLQKEDEGEN
;
A
#
# COMPACT_ATOMS: atom_id res chain seq x y z
N MET A 1 0.31 -10.62 -18.71
CA MET A 1 0.42 -9.16 -18.54
C MET A 1 0.78 -8.83 -17.12
N SER A 2 1.66 -7.88 -16.95
CA SER A 2 2.13 -7.52 -15.63
C SER A 2 1.24 -6.47 -14.98
N HIS A 3 1.14 -6.54 -13.67
CA HIS A 3 0.34 -5.61 -12.90
C HIS A 3 1.14 -5.10 -11.73
N LEU A 4 0.99 -3.82 -11.42
CA LEU A 4 1.55 -3.23 -10.23
C LEU A 4 0.44 -3.13 -9.18
N LEU A 5 0.62 -3.86 -8.10
CA LEU A 5 -0.33 -3.83 -6.99
C LEU A 5 0.23 -2.90 -5.94
N ILE A 6 -0.56 -1.92 -5.55
CA ILE A 6 -0.17 -0.93 -4.56
C ILE A 6 -1.17 -0.94 -3.42
N PHE A 7 -0.67 -1.01 -2.21
CA PHE A 7 -1.52 -0.98 -1.03
C PHE A 7 -0.97 0.03 -0.03
N VAL A 8 -1.81 1.00 0.33
CA VAL A 8 -1.47 2.00 1.33
C VAL A 8 -2.06 1.53 2.66
N LEU A 9 -1.18 1.14 3.58
CA LEU A 9 -1.59 0.58 4.86
C LEU A 9 -1.68 1.67 5.89
N ASN A 10 -2.87 1.84 6.46
CA ASN A 10 -3.11 2.87 7.46
C ASN A 10 -2.78 2.41 8.87
N ASN A 11 -3.12 1.18 9.18
CA ASN A 11 -2.93 0.65 10.54
C ASN A 11 -1.62 -0.11 10.59
N LEU A 12 -0.60 0.51 11.14
CA LEU A 12 0.73 -0.07 11.15
C LEU A 12 0.85 -1.33 12.00
N GLU A 13 -0.12 -1.56 12.87
CA GLU A 13 -0.12 -2.80 13.65
C GLU A 13 -0.37 -4.01 12.78
N GLN A 14 -0.96 -3.83 11.61
CA GLN A 14 -1.22 -4.92 10.69
C GLN A 14 -0.09 -5.18 9.71
N TYR A 15 0.98 -4.41 9.82
CA TYR A 15 2.08 -4.44 8.84
C TYR A 15 2.69 -5.84 8.70
N SER A 16 3.01 -6.46 9.82
CA SER A 16 3.62 -7.78 9.81
C SER A 16 2.69 -8.83 9.20
N ASP A 17 1.40 -8.74 9.53
CA ASP A 17 0.42 -9.68 9.00
C ASP A 17 0.25 -9.51 7.50
N ILE A 18 0.31 -8.27 7.01
CA ILE A 18 0.21 -8.02 5.58
C ILE A 18 1.42 -8.61 4.85
N LEU A 19 2.61 -8.42 5.38
CA LEU A 19 3.80 -8.98 4.74
C LEU A 19 3.72 -10.50 4.67
N ASP A 20 3.33 -11.12 5.77
CA ASP A 20 3.19 -12.57 5.79
C ASP A 20 2.15 -13.03 4.79
N ALA A 21 1.02 -12.35 4.75
CA ALA A 21 -0.06 -12.72 3.85
C ALA A 21 0.34 -12.59 2.38
N TRP A 22 1.05 -11.53 2.04
CA TRP A 22 1.49 -11.33 0.67
C TRP A 22 2.50 -12.40 0.26
N GLU A 23 3.43 -12.72 1.17
CA GLU A 23 4.42 -13.75 0.86
C GLU A 23 3.76 -15.10 0.67
N GLU A 24 2.83 -15.45 1.53
CA GLU A 24 2.14 -16.73 1.42
C GLU A 24 1.31 -16.81 0.16
N ALA A 25 0.76 -15.70 -0.28
CA ALA A 25 -0.04 -15.69 -1.51
C ALA A 25 0.82 -15.73 -2.76
N GLY A 26 2.13 -15.54 -2.64
CA GLY A 26 3.04 -15.68 -3.77
C GLY A 26 3.55 -14.39 -4.36
N ALA A 27 3.43 -13.27 -3.65
CA ALA A 27 3.97 -12.01 -4.15
C ALA A 27 5.47 -12.15 -4.36
N PRO A 28 5.96 -11.79 -5.55
CA PRO A 28 7.37 -12.10 -5.87
C PRO A 28 8.37 -11.23 -5.16
N GLY A 29 8.15 -9.97 -5.06
CA GLY A 29 9.05 -9.09 -4.32
C GLY A 29 8.24 -7.92 -3.84
N ILE A 30 8.46 -7.50 -2.62
CA ILE A 30 7.66 -6.46 -2.02
C ILE A 30 8.53 -5.27 -1.70
N THR A 31 8.17 -4.11 -2.21
CA THR A 31 8.85 -2.86 -1.90
C THR A 31 7.99 -2.08 -0.92
N ILE A 32 8.61 -1.51 0.07
CA ILE A 32 7.90 -0.80 1.13
C ILE A 32 8.45 0.61 1.23
N LEU A 33 7.53 1.57 1.26
CA LEU A 33 7.87 2.97 1.42
C LEU A 33 7.10 3.53 2.60
N GLU A 34 7.76 4.36 3.37
CA GLU A 34 7.04 5.15 4.36
C GLU A 34 6.35 6.29 3.65
N SER A 35 5.12 6.56 4.03
CA SER A 35 4.32 7.57 3.35
C SER A 35 3.48 8.32 4.37
N THR A 36 2.98 9.48 3.95
CA THR A 36 2.18 10.34 4.81
C THR A 36 0.95 10.79 4.05
N GLY A 37 -0.21 10.65 4.70
CA GLY A 37 -1.45 11.10 4.10
C GLY A 37 -1.77 12.52 4.49
N VAL A 38 -2.40 13.26 3.58
CA VAL A 38 -2.73 14.67 3.84
C VAL A 38 -4.23 14.96 3.77
N GLY A 39 -5.04 13.97 3.42
CA GLY A 39 -6.47 14.21 3.27
C GLY A 39 -7.14 14.71 4.53
N HIS A 40 -6.88 14.05 5.63
CA HIS A 40 -7.45 14.44 6.93
C HIS A 40 -6.93 15.80 7.38
N ILE A 41 -5.69 16.08 7.09
CA ILE A 41 -5.07 17.34 7.48
C ILE A 41 -5.79 18.48 6.79
N ARG A 42 -6.15 18.29 5.53
CA ARG A 42 -6.86 19.34 4.80
C ARG A 42 -8.22 19.64 5.39
N SER A 43 -8.93 18.61 5.82
CA SER A 43 -10.23 18.81 6.45
C SER A 43 -10.12 19.60 7.71
N VAL A 44 -9.16 19.27 8.54
CA VAL A 44 -8.94 19.97 9.80
C VAL A 44 -8.60 21.42 9.54
N VAL A 45 -7.72 21.67 8.57
CA VAL A 45 -7.29 23.03 8.27
C VAL A 45 -8.47 23.89 7.84
N ARG A 46 -9.34 23.36 7.01
CA ARG A 46 -10.44 24.15 6.50
C ARG A 46 -11.39 24.61 7.59
N ASP A 47 -11.52 23.84 8.62
CA ASP A 47 -12.48 24.14 9.66
C ASP A 47 -11.96 25.12 10.70
N ASP A 48 -10.66 25.15 10.92
CA ASP A 48 -10.15 25.77 12.12
C ASP A 48 -9.27 26.98 11.92
N LEU A 49 -8.87 27.34 10.69
CA LEU A 49 -7.75 28.26 10.60
C LEU A 49 -8.02 29.54 9.87
N PRO A 50 -8.04 30.65 10.60
CA PRO A 50 -7.94 31.95 9.96
C PRO A 50 -6.55 32.21 9.41
N LEU A 51 -5.51 31.60 9.98
CA LEU A 51 -4.16 31.73 9.46
C LEU A 51 -3.74 30.39 8.91
N MET A 52 -3.06 30.43 7.77
CA MET A 52 -2.66 29.22 7.11
C MET A 52 -1.24 28.84 7.53
N PRO A 53 -1.08 27.87 8.39
CA PRO A 53 0.26 27.37 8.69
C PRO A 53 0.82 26.70 7.44
N SER A 54 2.12 26.56 7.40
CA SER A 54 2.74 25.89 6.26
C SER A 54 2.36 24.43 6.27
N LEU A 55 2.45 23.81 5.11
CA LEU A 55 2.13 22.40 4.98
C LEU A 55 3.04 21.56 5.87
N SER A 56 4.31 21.94 5.99
CA SER A 56 5.19 21.15 6.86
C SER A 56 4.79 21.26 8.33
N ASP A 57 4.28 22.40 8.78
CA ASP A 57 3.78 22.51 10.13
C ASP A 57 2.58 21.61 10.36
N LEU A 58 1.68 21.56 9.39
CA LEU A 58 0.52 20.71 9.48
C LEU A 58 0.91 19.24 9.51
N LEU A 59 1.86 18.86 8.69
CA LEU A 59 2.31 17.48 8.67
C LEU A 59 2.97 17.11 9.99
N ALA A 60 3.68 18.03 10.60
CA ALA A 60 4.32 17.76 11.89
C ALA A 60 3.30 17.55 12.99
N SER A 61 2.16 18.25 12.95
CA SER A 61 1.20 18.15 14.04
C SER A 61 0.10 17.13 13.76
N HIS A 62 -0.15 16.81 12.49
CA HIS A 62 -1.25 15.92 12.14
C HIS A 62 -0.82 14.80 11.21
N GLU A 63 0.42 14.39 11.32
CA GLU A 63 0.94 13.34 10.46
C GLU A 63 0.14 12.06 10.59
N MET A 64 -0.21 11.51 9.44
CA MET A 64 -0.78 10.18 9.36
C MET A 64 0.28 9.30 8.75
N HIS A 65 0.92 8.51 9.56
CA HIS A 65 1.98 7.62 9.08
C HIS A 65 1.36 6.42 8.40
N HIS A 66 1.73 6.24 7.17
CA HIS A 66 1.30 5.09 6.38
C HIS A 66 2.52 4.32 5.93
N ARG A 67 2.29 3.10 5.52
CA ARG A 67 3.27 2.36 4.74
C ARG A 67 2.65 2.00 3.43
N THR A 68 3.37 2.25 2.36
CA THR A 68 2.92 1.90 1.02
C THR A 68 3.73 0.71 0.56
N LEU A 69 3.03 -0.37 0.24
CA LEU A 69 3.66 -1.58 -0.25
C LEU A 69 3.31 -1.74 -1.71
N PHE A 70 4.27 -2.20 -2.51
CA PHE A 70 3.92 -2.52 -3.89
C PHE A 70 4.72 -3.72 -4.37
N THR A 71 4.15 -4.39 -5.35
CA THR A 71 4.78 -5.53 -5.97
C THR A 71 4.29 -5.62 -7.41
N VAL A 72 5.14 -6.12 -8.30
CA VAL A 72 4.77 -6.34 -9.69
C VAL A 72 4.49 -7.82 -9.87
N ILE A 73 3.28 -8.14 -10.33
CA ILE A 73 2.81 -9.52 -10.43
C ILE A 73 2.44 -9.81 -11.87
N GLU A 74 2.99 -10.88 -12.40
CA GLU A 74 2.68 -11.28 -13.78
C GLU A 74 1.53 -12.27 -13.87
N ASP A 75 1.34 -13.07 -12.83
CA ASP A 75 0.34 -14.14 -12.83
C ASP A 75 -0.94 -13.61 -12.21
N GLU A 76 -2.03 -13.63 -12.98
CA GLU A 76 -3.29 -13.10 -12.49
C GLU A 76 -3.86 -13.87 -11.33
N GLN A 77 -3.58 -15.16 -11.26
CA GLN A 77 -4.05 -15.95 -10.13
C GLN A 77 -3.35 -15.52 -8.84
N ILE A 78 -2.06 -15.22 -8.94
CA ILE A 78 -1.34 -14.72 -7.79
C ILE A 78 -1.85 -13.33 -7.40
N LEU A 79 -2.12 -12.49 -8.40
CA LEU A 79 -2.68 -11.18 -8.12
C LEU A 79 -3.97 -11.28 -7.32
N ASP A 80 -4.88 -12.16 -7.75
CA ASP A 80 -6.14 -12.35 -7.03
C ASP A 80 -5.91 -12.86 -5.63
N LYS A 81 -4.97 -13.78 -5.46
CA LYS A 81 -4.67 -14.32 -4.14
C LYS A 81 -4.12 -13.27 -3.20
N VAL A 82 -3.27 -12.38 -3.71
CA VAL A 82 -2.71 -11.34 -2.88
C VAL A 82 -3.78 -10.34 -2.47
N ILE A 83 -4.69 -10.01 -3.39
CA ILE A 83 -5.79 -9.12 -3.05
C ILE A 83 -6.67 -9.75 -1.97
N GLU A 84 -7.03 -11.02 -2.13
CA GLU A 84 -7.85 -11.70 -1.14
C GLU A 84 -7.15 -11.77 0.20
N ALA A 85 -5.85 -12.05 0.20
CA ALA A 85 -5.09 -12.13 1.43
C ALA A 85 -5.07 -10.78 2.14
N THR A 86 -4.97 -9.69 1.37
CA THR A 86 -5.01 -8.36 1.96
C THR A 86 -6.34 -8.10 2.63
N GLU A 87 -7.43 -8.46 1.97
CA GLU A 87 -8.76 -8.27 2.54
C GLU A 87 -8.95 -9.08 3.81
N ARG A 88 -8.38 -10.26 3.87
CA ARG A 88 -8.51 -11.07 5.08
C ARG A 88 -7.84 -10.41 6.28
N VAL A 89 -6.77 -9.67 6.05
CA VAL A 89 -6.06 -9.02 7.15
C VAL A 89 -6.74 -7.73 7.56
N VAL A 90 -7.07 -6.87 6.59
CA VAL A 90 -7.54 -5.53 6.92
C VAL A 90 -9.05 -5.41 6.97
N GLY A 91 -9.77 -6.37 6.42
CA GLY A 91 -11.22 -6.32 6.38
C GLY A 91 -11.71 -5.76 5.07
N ASP A 92 -12.99 -5.44 5.07
CA ASP A 92 -13.70 -5.00 3.88
C ASP A 92 -13.22 -3.60 3.46
N PHE A 93 -12.77 -3.48 2.23
CA PHE A 93 -12.27 -2.19 1.72
C PHE A 93 -13.36 -1.15 1.56
N THR A 94 -14.62 -1.51 1.68
CA THR A 94 -15.68 -0.52 1.67
C THR A 94 -15.78 0.23 2.97
N ARG A 95 -15.11 -0.24 4.02
CA ARG A 95 -15.12 0.44 5.31
C ARG A 95 -14.06 1.52 5.37
N HIS A 96 -14.29 2.48 6.26
CA HIS A 96 -13.30 3.54 6.48
C HIS A 96 -12.05 2.99 7.14
N HIS A 97 -10.93 3.54 6.75
CA HIS A 97 -9.64 3.29 7.43
C HIS A 97 -9.09 1.89 7.25
N THR A 98 -9.55 1.18 6.24
CA THR A 98 -8.95 -0.13 5.94
C THR A 98 -7.73 -0.02 5.07
N GLY A 99 -7.54 1.13 4.42
CA GLY A 99 -6.42 1.32 3.51
C GLY A 99 -6.91 1.50 2.09
N LEU A 100 -5.98 1.69 1.19
CA LEU A 100 -6.29 1.88 -0.22
C LEU A 100 -5.48 0.89 -1.03
N LEU A 101 -6.17 0.06 -1.80
CA LEU A 101 -5.51 -0.91 -2.66
C LEU A 101 -5.94 -0.65 -4.09
N PHE A 102 -4.97 -0.63 -5.01
CA PHE A 102 -5.30 -0.47 -6.42
C PHE A 102 -4.27 -1.18 -7.27
N VAL A 103 -4.65 -1.45 -8.51
CA VAL A 103 -3.84 -2.20 -9.45
C VAL A 103 -3.69 -1.38 -10.71
N VAL A 104 -2.45 -1.32 -11.22
CA VAL A 104 -2.15 -0.57 -12.43
C VAL A 104 -1.51 -1.52 -13.43
N PRO A 105 -1.95 -1.52 -14.69
CA PRO A 105 -1.28 -2.35 -15.69
C PRO A 105 0.13 -1.82 -15.94
N VAL A 106 1.07 -2.76 -16.09
CA VAL A 106 2.46 -2.43 -16.35
C VAL A 106 2.80 -2.90 -17.75
N SER A 107 3.14 -1.95 -18.63
CA SER A 107 3.40 -2.31 -20.01
C SER A 107 4.73 -3.03 -20.17
N ARG A 108 5.67 -2.78 -19.29
CA ARG A 108 6.98 -3.42 -19.38
C ARG A 108 7.62 -3.43 -18.01
N ALA A 109 8.17 -4.56 -17.62
CA ALA A 109 8.91 -4.68 -16.36
C ALA A 109 10.15 -5.51 -16.64
N LEU A 110 11.29 -5.00 -16.21
CA LEU A 110 12.57 -5.68 -16.35
C LEU A 110 13.11 -5.92 -14.94
N GLY A 111 13.75 -7.05 -14.77
CA GLY A 111 14.37 -7.33 -13.50
C GLY A 111 13.49 -8.08 -12.52
N LEU A 112 12.37 -8.60 -12.96
CA LEU A 112 11.54 -9.42 -12.10
C LEU A 112 12.24 -10.75 -11.85
N GLN A 113 12.32 -11.13 -10.57
CA GLN A 113 12.92 -12.40 -10.22
C GLN A 113 11.91 -13.52 -10.34
N LYS A 114 12.35 -14.64 -10.87
CA LYS A 114 11.56 -15.84 -10.91
C LYS A 114 12.21 -16.88 -10.02
N GLU A 115 11.38 -17.65 -9.36
CA GLU A 115 11.89 -18.55 -8.34
C GLU A 115 12.91 -19.54 -8.86
N ASP A 116 12.62 -20.10 -10.01
CA ASP A 116 13.51 -21.15 -10.52
C ASP A 116 14.74 -20.63 -11.16
N GLU A 117 14.90 -19.34 -11.29
CA GLU A 117 16.12 -18.80 -11.82
C GLU A 117 17.11 -18.41 -10.76
N GLY A 118 16.64 -18.33 -9.54
CA GLY A 118 17.46 -17.78 -8.49
C GLY A 118 18.66 -18.61 -8.12
N GLU A 119 18.61 -19.91 -8.37
CA GLU A 119 19.66 -20.77 -7.92
C GLU A 119 20.76 -20.95 -8.94
N ASN A 120 20.69 -20.35 -10.03
CA ASN A 120 21.75 -20.54 -11.04
C ASN A 120 22.94 -19.63 -10.85
#